data_5f10378bcca4cd67cf62cbf4384dd4b0
#
_entry.id   5f10378bcca4cd67cf62cbf4384dd4b0
#
_cell.length_a   1.000
_cell.length_b   1.000
_cell.length_c   1.000
_cell.angle_alpha   90.00
_cell.angle_beta   90.00
_cell.angle_gamma   90.00
#
_symmetry.space_group_name_H-M   'P 1'
#
loop_
_entity.id
_entity.type
_entity.pdbx_description
1 polymer ?
#
loop_
_entity_poly.entity_id
_entity_poly.type
_entity_poly.pdbx_seq_one_letter_code
_entity_poly.pdbx_strand_id
1 'polypeptide(L)'
;KGSHTAMKSGLVAAEAIVENIKNKTDLSIYEKKFKESWAYKELYSARNVKPSFSWGLILGIIFTGIDQILFRGKLPFTLKHKHADHEALKPADQMPKIEYPKPDGKLTFDKTSSVYLTGTNHTENQPVHLKLKDPELPIKYTLQKYDEPAQRYCPVGVYEIQKEKFVINSQNCIHCKTCDIKEPSQNITWV
;
A
#
# COMPACT_ATOMS: atom_id res chain seq x y z
N LYS A 1 10.99 0.67 6.48
CA LYS A 1 11.26 1.82 7.40
C LYS A 1 10.06 2.77 7.58
N GLY A 2 8.83 2.29 7.55
CA GLY A 2 7.64 3.18 7.67
C GLY A 2 7.15 3.41 9.10
N SER A 3 7.28 2.42 9.99
CA SER A 3 6.62 2.44 11.31
C SER A 3 7.07 3.61 12.20
N HIS A 4 8.37 3.86 12.31
CA HIS A 4 8.90 4.94 13.15
C HIS A 4 8.50 6.35 12.65
N THR A 5 8.48 6.56 11.33
CA THR A 5 8.02 7.84 10.75
C THR A 5 6.52 8.01 10.88
N ALA A 6 5.74 6.93 10.75
CA ALA A 6 4.29 6.94 10.97
C ALA A 6 3.95 7.28 12.43
N MET A 7 4.64 6.64 13.40
CA MET A 7 4.49 6.97 14.82
C MET A 7 4.82 8.44 15.11
N LYS A 8 5.92 8.96 14.57
CA LYS A 8 6.27 10.38 14.74
C LYS A 8 5.24 11.31 14.10
N SER A 9 4.73 10.96 12.92
CA SER A 9 3.65 11.71 12.26
C SER A 9 2.40 11.76 13.14
N GLY A 10 2.00 10.63 13.73
CA GLY A 10 0.87 10.57 14.66
C GLY A 10 1.06 11.43 15.92
N LEU A 11 2.26 11.41 16.50
CA LEU A 11 2.58 12.29 17.64
C LEU A 11 2.46 13.77 17.28
N VAL A 12 3.01 14.17 16.13
CA VAL A 12 2.93 15.56 15.66
C VAL A 12 1.49 15.96 15.37
N ALA A 13 0.67 15.05 14.84
CA ALA A 13 -0.75 15.29 14.60
C ALA A 13 -1.51 15.52 15.92
N ALA A 14 -1.26 14.67 16.93
CA ALA A 14 -1.85 14.82 18.25
C ALA A 14 -1.48 16.17 18.89
N GLU A 15 -0.20 16.57 18.84
CA GLU A 15 0.26 17.87 19.32
C GLU A 15 -0.42 19.03 18.60
N ALA A 16 -0.58 18.94 17.27
CA ALA A 16 -1.26 19.97 16.48
C ALA A 16 -2.76 20.08 16.82
N ILE A 17 -3.43 18.96 17.03
CA ILE A 17 -4.85 18.94 17.44
C ILE A 17 -5.03 19.58 18.82
N VAL A 18 -4.20 19.21 19.79
CA VAL A 18 -4.26 19.78 21.15
C VAL A 18 -4.02 21.29 21.13
N GLU A 19 -3.08 21.74 20.32
CA GLU A 19 -2.81 23.17 20.16
C GLU A 19 -3.97 23.92 19.48
N ASN A 20 -4.56 23.30 18.45
CA ASN A 20 -5.75 23.86 17.79
C ASN A 20 -6.92 24.00 18.76
N ILE A 21 -7.20 22.99 19.60
CA ILE A 21 -8.28 23.04 20.60
C ILE A 21 -8.04 24.15 21.61
N LYS A 22 -6.79 24.32 22.07
CA LYS A 22 -6.46 25.34 23.10
C LYS A 22 -6.46 26.76 22.55
N ASN A 23 -5.88 26.94 21.36
CA ASN A 23 -5.55 28.25 20.81
C ASN A 23 -6.45 28.67 19.64
N LYS A 24 -7.39 27.79 19.22
CA LYS A 24 -8.23 27.98 18.02
C LYS A 24 -7.41 28.29 16.75
N THR A 25 -6.24 27.65 16.62
CA THR A 25 -5.37 27.76 15.45
C THR A 25 -5.91 26.92 14.31
N ASP A 26 -5.43 27.16 13.09
CA ASP A 26 -5.75 26.29 11.95
C ASP A 26 -4.94 24.98 12.02
N LEU A 27 -5.51 23.89 11.48
CA LEU A 27 -4.84 22.57 11.40
C LEU A 27 -3.62 22.58 10.47
N SER A 28 -3.41 23.62 9.65
CA SER A 28 -2.18 23.84 8.87
C SER A 28 -0.90 23.86 9.73
N ILE A 29 -1.03 24.11 11.04
CA ILE A 29 0.06 24.00 12.01
C ILE A 29 0.70 22.58 12.01
N TYR A 30 -0.06 21.52 11.66
CA TYR A 30 0.48 20.16 11.52
C TYR A 30 1.57 20.11 10.43
N GLU A 31 1.31 20.69 9.27
CA GLU A 31 2.25 20.68 8.16
C GLU A 31 3.57 21.36 8.55
N LYS A 32 3.49 22.50 9.22
CA LYS A 32 4.67 23.23 9.71
C LYS A 32 5.47 22.38 10.70
N LYS A 33 4.83 21.86 11.76
CA LYS A 33 5.47 21.01 12.77
C LYS A 33 6.07 19.74 12.17
N PHE A 34 5.37 19.10 11.23
CA PHE A 34 5.89 17.91 10.58
C PHE A 34 7.12 18.20 9.74
N LYS A 35 7.14 19.29 8.97
CA LYS A 35 8.31 19.72 8.19
C LYS A 35 9.54 20.04 9.05
N GLU A 36 9.35 20.50 10.26
CA GLU A 36 10.43 20.75 11.23
C GLU A 36 10.97 19.49 11.89
N SER A 37 10.21 18.38 11.84
CA SER A 37 10.55 17.11 12.48
C SER A 37 11.70 16.38 11.79
N TRP A 38 12.38 15.50 12.54
CA TRP A 38 13.39 14.59 11.99
C TRP A 38 12.81 13.63 10.96
N ALA A 39 11.54 13.20 11.15
CA ALA A 39 10.87 12.28 10.24
C ALA A 39 10.74 12.87 8.83
N TYR A 40 10.34 14.14 8.73
CA TYR A 40 10.30 14.82 7.44
C TYR A 40 11.68 14.92 6.79
N LYS A 41 12.71 15.27 7.57
CA LYS A 41 14.08 15.39 7.06
C LYS A 41 14.61 14.08 6.52
N GLU A 42 14.33 12.96 7.20
CA GLU A 42 14.69 11.61 6.74
C GLU A 42 13.95 11.26 5.44
N LEU A 43 12.63 11.45 5.40
CA LEU A 43 11.82 11.16 4.21
C LEU A 43 12.23 12.05 3.03
N TYR A 44 12.48 13.31 3.28
CA TYR A 44 12.90 14.25 2.24
C TYR A 44 14.27 13.88 1.66
N SER A 45 15.22 13.48 2.48
CA SER A 45 16.54 13.04 1.99
C SER A 45 16.45 11.77 1.13
N ALA A 46 15.53 10.86 1.43
CA ALA A 46 15.34 9.60 0.71
C ALA A 46 14.37 9.69 -0.48
N ARG A 47 13.82 10.87 -0.80
CA ARG A 47 12.73 11.05 -1.79
C ARG A 47 13.05 10.55 -3.20
N ASN A 48 14.32 10.54 -3.59
CA ASN A 48 14.77 10.11 -4.91
C ASN A 48 15.14 8.61 -4.98
N VAL A 49 15.26 7.93 -3.84
CA VAL A 49 15.73 6.55 -3.77
C VAL A 49 14.79 5.61 -4.53
N LYS A 50 13.52 5.53 -4.12
CA LYS A 50 12.58 4.61 -4.76
C LYS A 50 12.31 4.94 -6.24
N PRO A 51 12.09 6.20 -6.63
CA PRO A 51 11.85 6.53 -8.04
C PRO A 51 13.00 6.17 -8.98
N SER A 52 14.25 6.20 -8.52
CA SER A 52 15.41 5.84 -9.35
C SER A 52 15.40 4.37 -9.79
N PHE A 53 14.79 3.48 -9.01
CA PHE A 53 14.68 2.06 -9.37
C PHE A 53 13.72 1.79 -10.54
N SER A 54 12.97 2.79 -11.02
CA SER A 54 12.24 2.69 -12.29
C SER A 54 13.16 2.52 -13.50
N TRP A 55 14.45 2.86 -13.38
CA TRP A 55 15.47 2.66 -14.40
C TRP A 55 16.13 1.26 -14.34
N GLY A 56 15.66 0.40 -13.46
CA GLY A 56 16.20 -0.93 -13.20
C GLY A 56 17.13 -0.97 -11.98
N LEU A 57 17.49 -2.19 -11.57
CA LEU A 57 18.22 -2.42 -10.32
C LEU A 57 19.60 -1.74 -10.31
N ILE A 58 20.40 -1.95 -11.35
CA ILE A 58 21.80 -1.48 -11.39
C ILE A 58 21.86 0.05 -11.40
N LEU A 59 21.12 0.70 -12.31
CA LEU A 59 21.10 2.17 -12.41
C LEU A 59 20.50 2.80 -11.15
N GLY A 60 19.47 2.18 -10.56
CA GLY A 60 18.88 2.61 -9.30
C GLY A 60 19.86 2.58 -8.14
N ILE A 61 20.69 1.51 -8.03
CA ILE A 61 21.73 1.40 -6.99
C ILE A 61 22.80 2.48 -7.19
N ILE A 62 23.32 2.63 -8.41
CA ILE A 62 24.37 3.63 -8.72
C ILE A 62 23.87 5.03 -8.37
N PHE A 63 22.69 5.40 -8.90
CA PHE A 63 22.11 6.72 -8.63
C PHE A 63 21.86 6.95 -7.14
N THR A 64 21.28 5.96 -6.46
CA THR A 64 21.05 6.05 -5.01
C THR A 64 22.35 6.22 -4.23
N GLY A 65 23.41 5.48 -4.60
CA GLY A 65 24.72 5.65 -4.00
C GLY A 65 25.27 7.09 -4.18
N ILE A 66 25.19 7.62 -5.37
CA ILE A 66 25.59 9.00 -5.66
C ILE A 66 24.73 10.00 -4.85
N ASP A 67 23.42 9.90 -4.91
CA ASP A 67 22.51 10.80 -4.19
C ASP A 67 22.73 10.76 -2.67
N GLN A 68 22.82 9.57 -2.07
CA GLN A 68 22.89 9.43 -0.61
C GLN A 68 24.30 9.63 -0.04
N ILE A 69 25.35 9.21 -0.75
CA ILE A 69 26.73 9.30 -0.25
C ILE A 69 27.36 10.66 -0.60
N LEU A 70 27.29 11.07 -1.87
CA LEU A 70 27.93 12.33 -2.30
C LEU A 70 27.06 13.56 -1.98
N PHE A 71 25.78 13.51 -2.32
CA PHE A 71 24.87 14.65 -2.15
C PHE A 71 24.05 14.59 -0.84
N ARG A 72 24.11 13.49 -0.08
CA ARG A 72 23.37 13.31 1.18
C ARG A 72 21.86 13.58 1.05
N GLY A 73 21.28 13.16 -0.09
CA GLY A 73 19.87 13.38 -0.40
C GLY A 73 19.48 14.83 -0.69
N LYS A 74 20.46 15.72 -0.99
CA LYS A 74 20.25 17.16 -1.20
C LYS A 74 20.23 17.58 -2.67
N LEU A 75 20.01 16.64 -3.60
CA LEU A 75 19.86 17.01 -5.01
C LEU A 75 18.73 18.05 -5.18
N PRO A 76 18.89 19.05 -6.08
CA PRO A 76 17.94 20.16 -6.21
C PRO A 76 16.62 19.77 -6.89
N PHE A 77 16.47 18.52 -7.30
CA PHE A 77 15.27 17.99 -7.96
C PHE A 77 14.69 16.79 -7.22
N THR A 78 13.43 16.48 -7.51
CA THR A 78 12.76 15.29 -7.03
C THR A 78 12.29 14.45 -8.22
N LEU A 79 12.71 13.19 -8.25
CA LEU A 79 12.22 12.22 -9.22
C LEU A 79 10.76 11.89 -8.91
N LYS A 80 9.92 11.85 -9.95
CA LYS A 80 8.50 11.52 -9.84
C LYS A 80 8.22 10.18 -10.49
N HIS A 81 7.30 9.42 -9.93
CA HIS A 81 6.70 8.28 -10.62
C HIS A 81 5.85 8.78 -11.80
N LYS A 82 5.98 8.11 -12.95
CA LYS A 82 5.27 8.49 -14.18
C LYS A 82 3.86 7.87 -14.27
N HIS A 83 3.65 6.78 -13.55
CA HIS A 83 2.44 5.97 -13.60
C HIS A 83 1.89 5.76 -12.20
N ALA A 84 0.57 5.62 -12.09
CA ALA A 84 -0.07 5.21 -10.86
C ALA A 84 0.20 3.72 -10.58
N ASP A 85 0.09 3.31 -9.32
CA ASP A 85 0.41 1.94 -8.91
C ASP A 85 -0.49 0.88 -9.56
N HIS A 86 -1.76 1.21 -9.84
CA HIS A 86 -2.71 0.31 -10.53
C HIS A 86 -2.38 0.13 -12.02
N GLU A 87 -1.68 1.06 -12.65
CA GLU A 87 -1.29 0.99 -14.06
C GLU A 87 -0.07 0.10 -14.30
N ALA A 88 0.63 -0.31 -13.26
CA ALA A 88 1.87 -1.07 -13.38
C ALA A 88 1.65 -2.56 -13.68
N LEU A 89 0.43 -3.07 -13.54
CA LEU A 89 0.12 -4.49 -13.74
C LEU A 89 0.04 -4.80 -15.24
N LYS A 90 0.77 -5.84 -15.65
CA LYS A 90 0.72 -6.34 -17.03
C LYS A 90 -0.36 -7.42 -17.17
N PRO A 91 -0.93 -7.61 -18.38
CA PRO A 91 -1.83 -8.72 -18.67
C PRO A 91 -1.23 -10.07 -18.30
N ALA A 92 -2.07 -11.01 -17.85
CA ALA A 92 -1.63 -12.31 -17.34
C ALA A 92 -0.96 -13.18 -18.41
N ASP A 93 -1.39 -13.09 -19.67
CA ASP A 93 -0.83 -13.78 -20.81
C ASP A 93 0.60 -13.32 -21.18
N GLN A 94 1.00 -12.12 -20.73
CA GLN A 94 2.33 -11.56 -20.97
C GLN A 94 3.33 -11.84 -19.82
N MET A 95 2.90 -12.56 -18.79
CA MET A 95 3.71 -12.78 -17.60
C MET A 95 3.86 -14.27 -17.29
N PRO A 96 5.07 -14.72 -16.90
CA PRO A 96 5.23 -16.09 -16.45
C PRO A 96 4.45 -16.34 -15.16
N LYS A 97 3.81 -17.50 -15.07
CA LYS A 97 3.18 -17.95 -13.83
C LYS A 97 4.27 -18.26 -12.81
N ILE A 98 4.23 -17.60 -11.67
CA ILE A 98 5.17 -17.83 -10.57
C ILE A 98 4.60 -18.93 -9.67
N GLU A 99 5.35 -20.01 -9.50
CA GLU A 99 5.05 -21.05 -8.51
C GLU A 99 5.75 -20.71 -7.20
N TYR A 100 4.97 -20.42 -6.18
CA TYR A 100 5.51 -20.17 -4.84
C TYR A 100 5.61 -21.47 -4.05
N PRO A 101 6.69 -21.68 -3.26
CA PRO A 101 6.78 -22.83 -2.38
C PRO A 101 5.62 -22.83 -1.38
N LYS A 102 5.12 -24.03 -1.08
CA LYS A 102 4.07 -24.16 -0.05
C LYS A 102 4.64 -23.79 1.32
N PRO A 103 3.85 -23.15 2.19
CA PRO A 103 4.27 -22.88 3.56
C PRO A 103 4.65 -24.16 4.30
N ASP A 104 5.73 -24.09 5.09
CA ASP A 104 6.28 -25.24 5.84
C ASP A 104 5.65 -25.45 7.22
N GLY A 105 4.81 -24.52 7.66
CA GLY A 105 4.18 -24.52 8.99
C GLY A 105 5.12 -24.24 10.16
N LYS A 106 6.38 -23.90 9.88
CA LYS A 106 7.42 -23.58 10.90
C LYS A 106 7.91 -22.14 10.80
N LEU A 107 8.41 -21.74 9.63
CA LEU A 107 8.88 -20.40 9.34
C LEU A 107 7.88 -19.63 8.48
N THR A 108 7.09 -20.35 7.68
CA THR A 108 6.08 -19.78 6.77
C THR A 108 4.73 -20.47 7.02
N PHE A 109 3.67 -19.66 7.00
CA PHE A 109 2.32 -20.10 7.29
C PHE A 109 1.37 -19.75 6.15
N ASP A 110 0.29 -20.50 5.99
CA ASP A 110 -0.77 -20.18 5.05
C ASP A 110 -1.51 -18.89 5.41
N LYS A 111 -2.24 -18.31 4.45
CA LYS A 111 -2.94 -17.04 4.64
C LYS A 111 -3.96 -17.11 5.79
N THR A 112 -4.71 -18.18 5.90
CA THR A 112 -5.79 -18.34 6.88
C THR A 112 -5.24 -18.38 8.30
N SER A 113 -4.20 -19.20 8.52
CA SER A 113 -3.51 -19.26 9.82
C SER A 113 -2.88 -17.92 10.20
N SER A 114 -2.30 -17.22 9.23
CA SER A 114 -1.72 -15.89 9.45
C SER A 114 -2.78 -14.86 9.83
N VAL A 115 -3.95 -14.87 9.20
CA VAL A 115 -5.09 -13.98 9.54
C VAL A 115 -5.58 -14.26 10.95
N TYR A 116 -5.76 -15.52 11.31
CA TYR A 116 -6.19 -15.90 12.66
C TYR A 116 -5.26 -15.34 13.74
N LEU A 117 -3.94 -15.41 13.51
CA LEU A 117 -2.94 -14.91 14.44
C LEU A 117 -2.91 -13.38 14.57
N THR A 118 -3.49 -12.63 13.63
CA THR A 118 -3.57 -11.15 13.74
C THR A 118 -4.52 -10.70 14.84
N GLY A 119 -5.45 -11.56 15.26
CA GLY A 119 -6.51 -11.20 16.20
C GLY A 119 -7.48 -10.14 15.66
N THR A 120 -7.47 -9.87 14.36
CA THR A 120 -8.39 -8.91 13.74
C THR A 120 -9.83 -9.42 13.86
N ASN A 121 -10.70 -8.58 14.39
CA ASN A 121 -12.12 -8.87 14.53
C ASN A 121 -12.96 -7.68 14.07
N HIS A 122 -14.00 -7.96 13.31
CA HIS A 122 -14.96 -6.98 12.84
C HIS A 122 -16.30 -7.20 13.51
N THR A 123 -17.06 -6.13 13.74
CA THR A 123 -18.43 -6.25 14.24
C THR A 123 -19.29 -7.01 13.23
N GLU A 124 -20.00 -8.03 13.67
CA GLU A 124 -20.76 -8.94 12.79
C GLU A 124 -21.74 -8.25 11.86
N ASN A 125 -22.45 -7.24 12.36
CA ASN A 125 -23.49 -6.51 11.64
C ASN A 125 -23.00 -5.20 11.00
N GLN A 126 -21.69 -4.93 10.97
CA GLN A 126 -21.22 -3.72 10.32
C GLN A 126 -21.32 -3.84 8.78
N PRO A 127 -21.65 -2.74 8.08
CA PRO A 127 -21.63 -2.73 6.63
C PRO A 127 -20.24 -3.07 6.09
N VAL A 128 -20.19 -3.83 4.99
CA VAL A 128 -18.93 -4.16 4.33
C VAL A 128 -18.27 -2.89 3.83
N HIS A 129 -17.05 -2.65 4.29
CA HIS A 129 -16.25 -1.45 3.95
C HIS A 129 -15.56 -1.53 2.59
N LEU A 130 -15.60 -2.71 1.94
CA LEU A 130 -15.04 -2.93 0.60
C LEU A 130 -16.19 -2.89 -0.42
N LYS A 131 -16.24 -1.83 -1.21
CA LYS A 131 -17.31 -1.61 -2.19
C LYS A 131 -16.80 -1.82 -3.60
N LEU A 132 -17.63 -2.46 -4.43
CA LEU A 132 -17.42 -2.53 -5.89
C LEU A 132 -18.26 -1.44 -6.56
N LYS A 133 -17.67 -0.69 -7.47
CA LYS A 133 -18.41 0.24 -8.34
C LYS A 133 -19.28 -0.52 -9.33
N ASP A 134 -18.72 -1.60 -9.90
CA ASP A 134 -19.40 -2.53 -10.79
C ASP A 134 -19.12 -3.98 -10.31
N PRO A 135 -20.15 -4.71 -9.83
CA PRO A 135 -20.00 -6.08 -9.36
C PRO A 135 -19.62 -7.09 -10.44
N GLU A 136 -19.87 -6.78 -11.72
CA GLU A 136 -19.59 -7.70 -12.82
C GLU A 136 -18.16 -7.57 -13.38
N LEU A 137 -17.52 -6.42 -13.16
CA LEU A 137 -16.20 -6.11 -13.70
C LEU A 137 -15.11 -7.11 -13.30
N PRO A 138 -15.08 -7.63 -12.05
CA PRO A 138 -14.09 -8.64 -11.66
C PRO A 138 -14.13 -9.89 -12.52
N ILE A 139 -15.30 -10.35 -12.92
CA ILE A 139 -15.44 -11.55 -13.77
C ILE A 139 -15.27 -11.23 -15.24
N LYS A 140 -15.90 -10.14 -15.72
CA LYS A 140 -15.91 -9.80 -17.14
C LYS A 140 -14.60 -9.22 -17.65
N TYR A 141 -13.82 -8.59 -16.79
CA TYR A 141 -12.61 -7.87 -17.20
C TYR A 141 -11.35 -8.31 -16.44
N THR A 142 -11.30 -8.14 -15.10
CA THR A 142 -10.04 -8.35 -14.38
C THR A 142 -9.64 -9.82 -14.29
N LEU A 143 -10.60 -10.74 -14.21
CA LEU A 143 -10.32 -12.18 -14.27
C LEU A 143 -9.76 -12.57 -15.65
N GLN A 144 -10.37 -12.08 -16.73
CA GLN A 144 -9.95 -12.47 -18.08
C GLN A 144 -8.61 -11.87 -18.48
N LYS A 145 -8.36 -10.61 -18.12
CA LYS A 145 -7.15 -9.89 -18.55
C LYS A 145 -5.97 -10.07 -17.60
N TYR A 146 -6.23 -10.14 -16.29
CA TYR A 146 -5.21 -10.12 -15.24
C TYR A 146 -5.26 -11.33 -14.30
N ASP A 147 -6.11 -12.33 -14.62
CA ASP A 147 -6.32 -13.52 -13.78
C ASP A 147 -6.74 -13.15 -12.35
N GLU A 148 -7.61 -12.17 -12.19
CA GLU A 148 -8.11 -11.55 -10.96
C GLU A 148 -7.01 -11.36 -9.89
N PRO A 149 -6.25 -10.29 -9.98
CA PRO A 149 -5.04 -10.10 -9.18
C PRO A 149 -5.33 -9.91 -7.69
N ALA A 150 -6.57 -9.57 -7.32
CA ALA A 150 -6.96 -9.38 -5.92
C ALA A 150 -6.77 -10.66 -5.09
N GLN A 151 -6.92 -11.84 -5.71
CA GLN A 151 -6.65 -13.12 -5.05
C GLN A 151 -5.18 -13.28 -4.63
N ARG A 152 -4.26 -12.59 -5.31
CA ARG A 152 -2.80 -12.68 -5.08
C ARG A 152 -2.25 -11.54 -4.25
N TYR A 153 -2.58 -10.29 -4.57
CA TYR A 153 -2.04 -9.15 -3.82
C TYR A 153 -2.69 -8.99 -2.44
N CYS A 154 -3.88 -9.53 -2.20
CA CYS A 154 -4.46 -9.52 -0.86
C CYS A 154 -3.69 -10.47 0.06
N PRO A 155 -3.07 -9.97 1.14
CA PRO A 155 -2.24 -10.81 2.00
C PRO A 155 -3.05 -11.76 2.90
N VAL A 156 -4.38 -11.55 2.98
CA VAL A 156 -5.24 -12.21 3.97
C VAL A 156 -6.44 -12.95 3.37
N GLY A 157 -6.46 -13.13 2.05
CA GLY A 157 -7.50 -13.94 1.39
C GLY A 157 -8.91 -13.34 1.47
N VAL A 158 -9.03 -12.02 1.32
CA VAL A 158 -10.34 -11.35 1.27
C VAL A 158 -11.08 -11.67 -0.01
N TYR A 159 -10.36 -11.79 -1.12
CA TYR A 159 -10.93 -11.92 -2.46
C TYR A 159 -10.74 -13.32 -3.02
N GLU A 160 -11.82 -13.90 -3.51
CA GLU A 160 -11.83 -15.23 -4.11
C GLU A 160 -12.75 -15.29 -5.33
N ILE A 161 -12.40 -16.11 -6.30
CA ILE A 161 -13.31 -16.51 -7.39
C ILE A 161 -13.89 -17.87 -7.03
N GLN A 162 -15.20 -17.92 -6.81
CA GLN A 162 -15.93 -19.14 -6.50
C GLN A 162 -17.08 -19.32 -7.50
N LYS A 163 -17.07 -20.40 -8.29
CA LYS A 163 -18.14 -20.70 -9.27
C LYS A 163 -18.52 -19.48 -10.12
N GLU A 164 -17.50 -18.84 -10.72
CA GLU A 164 -17.65 -17.64 -11.57
C GLU A 164 -18.24 -16.42 -10.84
N LYS A 165 -18.16 -16.37 -9.52
CA LYS A 165 -18.55 -15.20 -8.71
C LYS A 165 -17.33 -14.65 -7.98
N PHE A 166 -17.26 -13.35 -7.92
CA PHE A 166 -16.27 -12.64 -7.10
C PHE A 166 -16.81 -12.51 -5.68
N VAL A 167 -16.15 -13.18 -4.73
CA VAL A 167 -16.53 -13.23 -3.33
C VAL A 167 -15.60 -12.33 -2.51
N ILE A 168 -16.18 -11.54 -1.60
CA ILE A 168 -15.44 -10.64 -0.70
C ILE A 168 -15.63 -11.14 0.73
N ASN A 169 -14.62 -11.78 1.29
CA ASN A 169 -14.55 -12.23 2.69
C ASN A 169 -14.07 -11.07 3.58
N SER A 170 -14.90 -10.05 3.79
CA SER A 170 -14.52 -8.81 4.45
C SER A 170 -14.05 -8.99 5.90
N GLN A 171 -14.47 -10.05 6.58
CA GLN A 171 -14.04 -10.39 7.93
C GLN A 171 -12.54 -10.68 8.04
N ASN A 172 -11.89 -11.09 6.94
CA ASN A 172 -10.44 -11.32 6.92
C ASN A 172 -9.63 -10.03 6.74
N CYS A 173 -10.27 -8.89 6.47
CA CYS A 173 -9.58 -7.66 6.10
C CYS A 173 -8.77 -7.07 7.27
N ILE A 174 -7.48 -6.81 7.04
CA ILE A 174 -6.56 -6.14 7.98
C ILE A 174 -6.34 -4.67 7.67
N HIS A 175 -7.19 -4.07 6.87
CA HIS A 175 -7.19 -2.65 6.51
C HIS A 175 -5.89 -2.12 5.88
N CYS A 176 -5.17 -2.95 5.12
CA CYS A 176 -3.92 -2.56 4.47
C CYS A 176 -4.09 -1.65 3.24
N LYS A 177 -5.32 -1.46 2.75
CA LYS A 177 -5.68 -0.66 1.56
C LYS A 177 -5.00 -1.06 0.24
N THR A 178 -4.31 -2.18 0.18
CA THR A 178 -3.64 -2.64 -1.03
C THR A 178 -4.60 -2.77 -2.21
N CYS A 179 -5.82 -3.25 -1.97
CA CYS A 179 -6.85 -3.42 -3.00
C CYS A 179 -7.29 -2.09 -3.62
N ASP A 180 -7.56 -1.08 -2.80
CA ASP A 180 -7.95 0.27 -3.24
C ASP A 180 -6.87 0.94 -4.12
N ILE A 181 -5.59 0.63 -3.83
CA ILE A 181 -4.44 1.20 -4.56
C ILE A 181 -4.08 0.40 -5.81
N LYS A 182 -4.15 -0.94 -5.75
CA LYS A 182 -3.56 -1.84 -6.75
C LYS A 182 -4.54 -2.39 -7.77
N GLU A 183 -5.83 -2.32 -7.53
CA GLU A 183 -6.84 -2.86 -8.43
C GLU A 183 -6.78 -2.11 -9.79
N PRO A 184 -6.52 -2.82 -10.91
CA PRO A 184 -6.18 -2.18 -12.18
C PRO A 184 -7.30 -1.35 -12.81
N SER A 185 -8.55 -1.67 -12.50
CA SER A 185 -9.72 -0.91 -12.99
C SER A 185 -10.23 0.13 -11.99
N GLN A 186 -9.62 0.22 -10.82
CA GLN A 186 -10.05 1.08 -9.70
C GLN A 186 -11.52 0.86 -9.32
N ASN A 187 -11.96 -0.39 -9.43
CA ASN A 187 -13.32 -0.83 -9.14
C ASN A 187 -13.58 -1.03 -7.64
N ILE A 188 -12.54 -1.41 -6.88
CA ILE A 188 -12.63 -1.63 -5.45
C ILE A 188 -12.39 -0.29 -4.73
N THR A 189 -13.35 0.09 -3.89
CA THR A 189 -13.23 1.28 -3.02
C THR A 189 -13.28 0.84 -1.56
N TRP A 190 -12.30 1.29 -0.80
CA TRP A 190 -12.23 1.09 0.64
C TRP A 190 -12.90 2.29 1.34
N VAL A 191 -13.97 2.08 2.13
CA VAL A 191 -14.80 3.12 2.80
C VAL A 191 -14.80 2.96 4.31
#